data_b3ac4719adb3a0375858dc641daa6410
#
_entry.id   b3ac4719adb3a0375858dc641daa6410
#
_cell.length_a   1.000
_cell.length_b   1.000
_cell.length_c   1.000
_cell.angle_alpha   90.00
_cell.angle_beta   90.00
_cell.angle_gamma   90.00
#
_symmetry.space_group_name_H-M   'P 1'
#
loop_
_entity.id
_entity.type
_entity.pdbx_description
1 polymer ?
#
loop_
_entity_poly.entity_id
_entity_poly.type
_entity_poly.pdbx_seq_one_letter_code
_entity_poly.pdbx_strand_id
1 'polypeptide(L)'
;MASSSLAKKNLLITGLPGVGKTTLIKKLSEALKGLHPIGFYTEEIREEGVRKGFELVNLEGRKGLLSHQDIRSAYKVGQYQVDIKSFEDFLDSISFLNPSTRLIIIDEIGKMECLSDRFKKLLNEILNSEKWVIATIALKGSGLIAE
;
A
#
# COMPACT_ATOMS: atom_id res chain seq x y z
N MET A 1 12.16 27.34 7.16
CA MET A 1 10.83 27.44 6.57
C MET A 1 10.07 26.17 6.78
N ALA A 2 8.86 26.30 7.26
CA ALA A 2 8.01 25.13 7.55
C ALA A 2 7.75 24.30 6.31
N SER A 3 7.59 24.93 5.15
CA SER A 3 7.30 24.21 3.91
C SER A 3 8.38 23.21 3.53
N SER A 4 9.65 23.54 3.73
CA SER A 4 10.72 22.62 3.37
C SER A 4 10.77 21.42 4.32
N SER A 5 10.42 21.60 5.60
CA SER A 5 10.32 20.48 6.54
C SER A 5 9.17 19.56 6.16
N LEU A 6 8.01 20.12 5.77
CA LEU A 6 6.86 19.33 5.40
C LEU A 6 7.16 18.46 4.18
N ALA A 7 7.91 18.98 3.21
CA ALA A 7 8.24 18.25 2.00
C ALA A 7 9.07 17.00 2.28
N LYS A 8 9.69 16.90 3.45
CA LYS A 8 10.56 15.76 3.79
C LYS A 8 9.85 14.68 4.60
N LYS A 9 8.53 14.78 4.78
CA LYS A 9 7.77 13.79 5.55
C LYS A 9 7.40 12.55 4.76
N ASN A 10 7.52 12.60 3.44
CA ASN A 10 7.15 11.48 2.58
C ASN A 10 8.41 10.81 2.05
N LEU A 11 8.56 9.53 2.35
CA LEU A 11 9.65 8.72 1.83
C LEU A 11 9.07 7.68 0.88
N LEU A 12 9.38 7.80 -0.40
CA LEU A 12 8.90 6.87 -1.42
C LEU A 12 10.06 6.00 -1.87
N ILE A 13 9.86 4.68 -1.76
CA ILE A 13 10.88 3.68 -2.08
C ILE A 13 10.48 3.00 -3.38
N THR A 14 11.39 3.01 -4.36
CA THR A 14 11.15 2.38 -5.64
C THR A 14 12.15 1.25 -5.87
N GLY A 15 11.88 0.43 -6.85
CA GLY A 15 12.76 -0.66 -7.25
C GLY A 15 12.02 -1.65 -8.11
N LEU A 16 12.76 -2.47 -8.81
CA LEU A 16 12.18 -3.52 -9.63
C LEU A 16 11.54 -4.59 -8.73
N PRO A 17 10.54 -5.31 -9.24
CA PRO A 17 9.96 -6.44 -8.49
C PRO A 17 11.06 -7.41 -8.06
N GLY A 18 10.95 -7.92 -6.84
CA GLY A 18 11.89 -8.92 -6.34
C GLY A 18 13.16 -8.38 -5.72
N VAL A 19 13.33 -7.05 -5.63
CA VAL A 19 14.54 -6.49 -5.01
C VAL A 19 14.44 -6.38 -3.49
N GLY A 20 13.33 -6.84 -2.89
CA GLY A 20 13.21 -6.88 -1.44
C GLY A 20 12.51 -5.69 -0.82
N LYS A 21 11.69 -4.97 -1.58
CA LYS A 21 10.96 -3.82 -1.04
C LYS A 21 10.04 -4.18 0.11
N THR A 22 9.28 -5.26 -0.03
CA THR A 22 8.36 -5.70 1.03
C THR A 22 9.13 -6.15 2.27
N THR A 23 10.27 -6.81 2.09
CA THR A 23 11.14 -7.18 3.21
C THR A 23 11.61 -5.94 3.95
N LEU A 24 12.01 -4.92 3.21
CA LEU A 24 12.43 -3.65 3.81
C LEU A 24 11.29 -3.00 4.59
N ILE A 25 10.09 -2.99 4.02
CA ILE A 25 8.91 -2.43 4.68
C ILE A 25 8.64 -3.14 6.01
N LYS A 26 8.71 -4.47 6.02
CA LYS A 26 8.51 -5.24 7.25
C LYS A 26 9.54 -4.89 8.30
N LYS A 27 10.81 -4.75 7.91
CA LYS A 27 11.88 -4.37 8.82
C LYS A 27 11.69 -2.96 9.36
N LEU A 28 11.28 -2.03 8.51
CA LEU A 28 11.02 -0.65 8.94
C LEU A 28 9.85 -0.58 9.90
N SER A 29 8.78 -1.34 9.63
CA SER A 29 7.62 -1.38 10.52
C SER A 29 8.01 -1.87 11.91
N GLU A 30 8.86 -2.89 11.98
CA GLU A 30 9.30 -3.42 13.25
C GLU A 30 10.23 -2.44 13.96
N ALA A 31 11.16 -1.83 13.23
CA ALA A 31 12.11 -0.90 13.80
C ALA A 31 11.42 0.37 14.34
N LEU A 32 10.32 0.77 13.72
CA LEU A 32 9.59 1.99 14.05
C LEU A 32 8.33 1.72 14.87
N LYS A 33 8.18 0.52 15.41
CA LYS A 33 6.96 0.15 16.14
C LYS A 33 6.66 1.06 17.34
N GLY A 34 7.67 1.70 17.90
CA GLY A 34 7.46 2.66 18.97
C GLY A 34 6.67 3.89 18.56
N LEU A 35 6.58 4.17 17.27
CA LEU A 35 5.78 5.27 16.74
C LEU A 35 4.36 4.83 16.38
N HIS A 36 4.02 3.58 16.65
CA HIS A 36 2.70 2.99 16.37
C HIS A 36 2.28 3.21 14.91
N PRO A 37 3.09 2.74 13.94
CA PRO A 37 2.75 2.93 12.54
C PRO A 37 1.47 2.19 12.19
N ILE A 38 0.69 2.77 11.28
CA ILE A 38 -0.46 2.09 10.69
C ILE A 38 -0.24 2.00 9.19
N GLY A 39 -0.97 1.11 8.56
CA GLY A 39 -0.88 0.89 7.13
C GLY A 39 -0.94 -0.57 6.80
N PHE A 40 -0.39 -0.91 5.64
CA PHE A 40 -0.47 -2.30 5.17
C PHE A 40 0.68 -2.61 4.22
N TYR A 41 0.86 -3.91 4.00
CA TYR A 41 1.71 -4.42 2.93
C TYR A 41 0.95 -5.52 2.20
N THR A 42 1.47 -5.93 1.05
CA THR A 42 0.88 -7.01 0.27
C THR A 42 1.80 -8.21 0.30
N GLU A 43 1.19 -9.40 0.28
CA GLU A 43 1.93 -10.65 0.19
C GLU A 43 1.38 -11.49 -0.95
N GLU A 44 2.25 -12.28 -1.58
CA GLU A 44 1.81 -13.18 -2.63
C GLU A 44 1.01 -14.33 -2.03
N ILE A 45 -0.09 -14.69 -2.71
CA ILE A 45 -0.82 -15.90 -2.41
C ILE A 45 -0.26 -16.97 -3.33
N ARG A 46 0.32 -18.02 -2.74
CA ARG A 46 0.89 -19.12 -3.50
C ARG A 46 0.15 -20.42 -3.19
N GLU A 47 -0.11 -21.18 -4.25
CA GLU A 47 -0.70 -22.51 -4.15
C GLU A 47 0.21 -23.46 -4.91
N GLU A 48 0.75 -24.45 -4.20
CA GLU A 48 1.70 -25.41 -4.76
C GLU A 48 2.89 -24.73 -5.44
N GLY A 49 3.39 -23.64 -4.82
CA GLY A 49 4.54 -22.91 -5.32
C GLY A 49 4.24 -21.93 -6.45
N VAL A 50 2.99 -21.87 -6.92
CA VAL A 50 2.58 -20.98 -8.01
C VAL A 50 1.85 -19.77 -7.45
N ARG A 51 2.25 -18.59 -7.90
CA ARG A 51 1.60 -17.34 -7.48
C ARG A 51 0.20 -17.25 -8.09
N LYS A 52 -0.80 -17.13 -7.22
CA LYS A 52 -2.20 -17.08 -7.62
C LYS A 52 -2.83 -15.71 -7.43
N GLY A 53 -2.26 -14.86 -6.61
CA GLY A 53 -2.79 -13.56 -6.33
C GLY A 53 -2.01 -12.85 -5.25
N PHE A 54 -2.65 -11.84 -4.66
CA PHE A 54 -2.05 -11.02 -3.61
C PHE A 54 -3.06 -10.78 -2.51
N GLU A 55 -2.60 -10.88 -1.26
CA GLU A 55 -3.42 -10.50 -0.12
C GLU A 55 -2.86 -9.26 0.54
N LEU A 56 -3.75 -8.56 1.24
CA LEU A 56 -3.43 -7.37 2.01
C LEU A 56 -3.24 -7.78 3.46
N VAL A 57 -2.21 -7.23 4.09
CA VAL A 57 -1.96 -7.49 5.51
C VAL A 57 -1.73 -6.15 6.19
N ASN A 58 -2.58 -5.79 7.16
CA ASN A 58 -2.32 -4.57 7.89
C ASN A 58 -1.23 -4.81 8.93
N LEU A 59 -0.70 -3.73 9.49
CA LEU A 59 0.44 -3.85 10.41
C LEU A 59 0.07 -4.52 11.74
N GLU A 60 -1.22 -4.74 11.97
CA GLU A 60 -1.71 -5.48 13.14
C GLU A 60 -2.06 -6.93 12.83
N GLY A 61 -1.82 -7.36 11.58
CA GLY A 61 -2.00 -8.76 11.19
C GLY A 61 -3.33 -9.09 10.54
N ARG A 62 -4.26 -8.14 10.44
CA ARG A 62 -5.54 -8.37 9.77
C ARG A 62 -5.31 -8.50 8.26
N LYS A 63 -6.02 -9.44 7.64
CA LYS A 63 -5.82 -9.74 6.22
C LYS A 63 -7.06 -9.43 5.39
N GLY A 64 -6.82 -9.14 4.11
CA GLY A 64 -7.87 -8.97 3.12
C GLY A 64 -7.36 -9.41 1.75
N LEU A 65 -8.28 -9.60 0.82
CA LEU A 65 -7.91 -10.00 -0.54
C LEU A 65 -7.74 -8.78 -1.43
N LEU A 66 -6.62 -8.72 -2.15
CA LEU A 66 -6.42 -7.69 -3.17
C LEU A 66 -6.77 -8.25 -4.55
N SER A 67 -6.22 -9.40 -4.91
CA SER A 67 -6.41 -9.96 -6.25
C SER A 67 -6.19 -11.46 -6.25
N HIS A 68 -6.78 -12.12 -7.24
CA HIS A 68 -6.60 -13.56 -7.43
C HIS A 68 -6.98 -13.94 -8.86
N GLN A 69 -6.35 -15.00 -9.38
CA GLN A 69 -6.64 -15.50 -10.73
C GLN A 69 -8.05 -16.06 -10.85
N ASP A 70 -8.56 -16.64 -9.77
CA ASP A 70 -9.79 -17.45 -9.82
C ASP A 70 -11.05 -16.73 -9.37
N ILE A 71 -10.96 -15.46 -9.00
CA ILE A 71 -12.15 -14.68 -8.67
C ILE A 71 -12.70 -14.00 -9.93
N ARG A 72 -13.92 -13.49 -9.84
CA ARG A 72 -14.52 -12.71 -10.93
C ARG A 72 -14.51 -11.24 -10.57
N SER A 73 -14.00 -10.42 -11.47
CA SER A 73 -13.97 -8.98 -11.29
C SER A 73 -13.95 -8.30 -12.67
N ALA A 74 -14.50 -7.11 -12.74
CA ALA A 74 -14.41 -6.27 -13.93
C ALA A 74 -13.00 -5.66 -14.07
N TYR A 75 -12.19 -5.73 -13.04
CA TYR A 75 -10.86 -5.12 -13.00
C TYR A 75 -9.79 -6.18 -13.04
N LYS A 76 -8.77 -5.97 -13.87
CA LYS A 76 -7.76 -6.98 -14.10
C LYS A 76 -6.39 -6.35 -14.34
N VAL A 77 -5.36 -6.93 -13.75
CA VAL A 77 -3.96 -6.56 -14.01
C VAL A 77 -3.24 -7.86 -14.35
N GLY A 78 -2.79 -7.97 -15.60
CA GLY A 78 -2.21 -9.22 -16.08
C GLY A 78 -3.22 -10.34 -15.99
N GLN A 79 -2.84 -11.41 -15.32
CA GLN A 79 -3.71 -12.57 -15.12
C GLN A 79 -4.51 -12.52 -13.81
N TYR A 80 -4.33 -11.46 -13.03
CA TYR A 80 -4.98 -11.35 -11.72
C TYR A 80 -6.19 -10.43 -11.80
N GLN A 81 -7.29 -10.88 -11.22
CA GLN A 81 -8.49 -10.07 -11.11
C GLN A 81 -8.48 -9.38 -9.76
N VAL A 82 -8.75 -8.08 -9.76
CA VAL A 82 -8.61 -7.23 -8.57
C VAL A 82 -9.97 -7.03 -7.92
N ASP A 83 -10.04 -7.36 -6.64
CA ASP A 83 -11.26 -7.20 -5.86
C ASP A 83 -11.27 -5.80 -5.22
N ILE A 84 -11.78 -4.83 -5.97
CA ILE A 84 -11.80 -3.43 -5.54
C ILE A 84 -12.60 -3.26 -4.25
N LYS A 85 -13.75 -3.94 -4.13
CA LYS A 85 -14.58 -3.79 -2.94
C LYS A 85 -13.86 -4.33 -1.70
N SER A 86 -13.22 -5.48 -1.82
CA SER A 86 -12.45 -6.05 -0.71
C SER A 86 -11.32 -5.10 -0.30
N PHE A 87 -10.63 -4.53 -1.29
CA PHE A 87 -9.56 -3.58 -1.03
C PHE A 87 -10.08 -2.35 -0.30
N GLU A 88 -11.17 -1.78 -0.77
CA GLU A 88 -11.74 -0.57 -0.15
C GLU A 88 -12.28 -0.84 1.25
N ASP A 89 -12.91 -2.00 1.45
CA ASP A 89 -13.35 -2.39 2.80
C ASP A 89 -12.15 -2.54 3.74
N PHE A 90 -11.05 -3.09 3.21
CA PHE A 90 -9.82 -3.23 3.98
C PHE A 90 -9.25 -1.85 4.37
N LEU A 91 -9.23 -0.91 3.42
CA LEU A 91 -8.76 0.45 3.69
C LEU A 91 -9.60 1.12 4.77
N ASP A 92 -10.92 0.91 4.73
CA ASP A 92 -11.83 1.49 5.72
C ASP A 92 -11.57 0.97 7.14
N SER A 93 -10.94 -0.19 7.26
CA SER A 93 -10.62 -0.77 8.56
C SER A 93 -9.37 -0.15 9.19
N ILE A 94 -8.66 0.70 8.46
CA ILE A 94 -7.42 1.32 8.92
C ILE A 94 -7.64 2.82 9.16
N SER A 95 -7.22 3.30 10.31
CA SER A 95 -7.47 4.69 10.74
C SER A 95 -6.44 5.67 10.18
N PHE A 96 -6.32 5.72 8.86
CA PHE A 96 -5.30 6.58 8.22
C PHE A 96 -5.43 8.05 8.59
N LEU A 97 -6.65 8.57 8.66
CA LEU A 97 -6.88 9.99 8.85
C LEU A 97 -7.15 10.39 10.30
N ASN A 98 -7.04 9.44 11.22
CA ASN A 98 -7.20 9.75 12.64
C ASN A 98 -6.15 10.77 13.06
N PRO A 99 -6.53 11.83 13.80
CA PRO A 99 -5.55 12.84 14.24
C PRO A 99 -4.38 12.28 15.05
N SER A 100 -4.58 11.16 15.73
CA SER A 100 -3.50 10.52 16.51
C SER A 100 -2.54 9.71 15.66
N THR A 101 -2.87 9.45 14.40
CA THR A 101 -2.00 8.72 13.50
C THR A 101 -0.82 9.59 13.07
N ARG A 102 0.40 9.16 13.33
CA ARG A 102 1.60 9.94 13.05
C ARG A 102 2.45 9.37 11.93
N LEU A 103 2.46 8.05 11.77
CA LEU A 103 3.27 7.37 10.76
C LEU A 103 2.41 6.38 9.99
N ILE A 104 2.45 6.48 8.68
CA ILE A 104 1.71 5.60 7.77
C ILE A 104 2.72 4.87 6.89
N ILE A 105 2.55 3.56 6.76
CA ILE A 105 3.41 2.72 5.92
C ILE A 105 2.51 1.99 4.92
N ILE A 106 2.82 2.13 3.63
CA ILE A 106 2.04 1.53 2.55
C ILE A 106 2.97 0.78 1.59
N ASP A 107 2.68 -0.48 1.38
CA ASP A 107 3.34 -1.31 0.39
C ASP A 107 2.24 -2.06 -0.37
N GLU A 108 1.89 -1.68 -1.55
CA GLU A 108 2.62 -0.83 -2.48
C GLU A 108 1.63 0.14 -3.16
N ILE A 109 2.14 1.26 -3.72
CA ILE A 109 1.36 2.13 -4.59
C ILE A 109 1.60 1.63 -6.01
N GLY A 110 0.78 0.68 -6.44
CA GLY A 110 0.95 0.02 -7.72
C GLY A 110 -0.29 0.04 -8.57
N LYS A 111 -0.25 -0.71 -9.69
CA LYS A 111 -1.35 -0.71 -10.65
C LYS A 111 -2.65 -1.24 -10.06
N MET A 112 -2.57 -2.30 -9.24
CA MET A 112 -3.78 -2.88 -8.65
C MET A 112 -4.44 -1.91 -7.69
N GLU A 113 -3.66 -1.33 -6.80
CA GLU A 113 -4.17 -0.40 -5.80
C GLU A 113 -4.74 0.85 -6.46
N CYS A 114 -4.09 1.34 -7.50
CA CYS A 114 -4.51 2.56 -8.18
C CYS A 114 -5.72 2.38 -9.09
N LEU A 115 -6.27 1.16 -9.18
CA LEU A 115 -7.58 0.96 -9.80
C LEU A 115 -8.70 1.50 -8.90
N SER A 116 -8.44 1.68 -7.62
CA SER A 116 -9.41 2.23 -6.69
C SER A 116 -9.29 3.76 -6.65
N ASP A 117 -10.35 4.44 -7.05
CA ASP A 117 -10.38 5.91 -6.96
C ASP A 117 -10.36 6.36 -5.50
N ARG A 118 -10.97 5.57 -4.60
CA ARG A 118 -10.92 5.87 -3.16
C ARG A 118 -9.50 5.81 -2.62
N PHE A 119 -8.73 4.83 -3.06
CA PHE A 119 -7.32 4.73 -2.64
C PHE A 119 -6.52 5.93 -3.13
N LYS A 120 -6.72 6.34 -4.39
CA LYS A 120 -6.00 7.48 -4.94
C LYS A 120 -6.34 8.76 -4.18
N LYS A 121 -7.61 8.95 -3.85
CA LYS A 121 -8.05 10.10 -3.09
C LYS A 121 -7.46 10.08 -1.68
N LEU A 122 -7.53 8.94 -1.02
CA LEU A 122 -6.95 8.74 0.31
C LEU A 122 -5.45 9.03 0.30
N LEU A 123 -4.75 8.49 -0.69
CA LEU A 123 -3.32 8.67 -0.82
C LEU A 123 -2.96 10.15 -0.96
N ASN A 124 -3.72 10.88 -1.77
CA ASN A 124 -3.51 12.31 -1.94
C ASN A 124 -3.69 13.06 -0.63
N GLU A 125 -4.72 12.71 0.14
CA GLU A 125 -4.94 13.32 1.45
C GLU A 125 -3.80 13.03 2.42
N ILE A 126 -3.35 11.78 2.44
CA ILE A 126 -2.25 11.34 3.32
C ILE A 126 -0.96 12.06 2.98
N LEU A 127 -0.62 12.11 1.69
CA LEU A 127 0.64 12.72 1.25
C LEU A 127 0.68 14.22 1.48
N ASN A 128 -0.47 14.87 1.52
CA ASN A 128 -0.57 16.29 1.78
C ASN A 128 -0.83 16.64 3.25
N SER A 129 -0.89 15.62 4.11
CA SER A 129 -1.07 15.81 5.54
C SER A 129 0.26 16.07 6.22
N GLU A 130 0.21 16.30 7.54
CA GLU A 130 1.43 16.46 8.33
C GLU A 130 1.97 15.12 8.84
N LYS A 131 1.35 14.01 8.44
CA LYS A 131 1.77 12.69 8.87
C LYS A 131 3.01 12.25 8.11
N TRP A 132 3.84 11.45 8.76
CA TRP A 132 4.98 10.81 8.10
C TRP A 132 4.47 9.64 7.28
N VAL A 133 4.96 9.52 6.05
CA VAL A 133 4.55 8.45 5.15
C VAL A 133 5.78 7.74 4.60
N ILE A 134 5.80 6.42 4.72
CA ILE A 134 6.79 5.57 4.08
C ILE A 134 6.01 4.66 3.15
N ALA A 135 6.30 4.70 1.86
CA ALA A 135 5.58 3.90 0.90
C ALA A 135 6.50 3.36 -0.17
N THR A 136 6.19 2.16 -0.65
CA THR A 136 6.81 1.66 -1.86
C THR A 136 5.95 2.06 -3.05
N ILE A 137 6.58 2.32 -4.17
CA ILE A 137 5.88 2.74 -5.37
C ILE A 137 6.42 1.94 -6.56
N ALA A 138 5.52 1.53 -7.44
CA ALA A 138 5.92 0.76 -8.60
C ALA A 138 6.84 1.58 -9.51
N LEU A 139 7.94 0.97 -9.95
CA LEU A 139 8.92 1.65 -10.78
C LEU A 139 8.31 2.09 -12.11
N LYS A 140 7.41 1.27 -12.67
CA LYS A 140 6.67 1.61 -13.88
C LYS A 140 5.21 1.74 -13.49
N GLY A 141 4.69 2.94 -13.53
CA GLY A 141 3.32 3.19 -13.14
C GLY A 141 2.54 3.89 -14.23
N SER A 142 1.24 3.97 -14.03
CA SER A 142 0.37 4.81 -14.83
C SER A 142 0.32 6.21 -14.20
N GLY A 143 -0.44 7.10 -14.80
CA GLY A 143 -0.47 8.52 -14.50
C GLY A 143 -0.21 8.94 -13.07
N LEU A 144 -1.00 8.46 -12.12
CA LEU A 144 -0.83 8.89 -10.73
C LEU A 144 0.54 8.54 -10.18
N ILE A 145 1.02 7.35 -10.50
CA ILE A 145 2.31 6.88 -9.99
C ILE A 145 3.46 7.64 -10.65
N ALA A 146 3.31 7.96 -11.92
CA ALA A 146 4.32 8.68 -12.67
C ALA A 146 4.42 10.14 -12.25
N GLU A 147 3.34 10.68 -11.75
CA GLU A 147 3.28 12.06 -11.29
C GLU A 147 3.69 12.18 -9.84
#